data_25f41f4676a63345c24743d1cb64b6a1
#
_entry.id   25f41f4676a63345c24743d1cb64b6a1
#
_cell.length_a   1.000
_cell.length_b   1.000
_cell.length_c   1.000
_cell.angle_alpha   90.00
_cell.angle_beta   90.00
_cell.angle_gamma   90.00
#
_symmetry.space_group_name_H-M   'P 1'
#
loop_
_entity.id
_entity.type
_entity.pdbx_description
1 polymer ?
#
loop_
_entity_poly.entity_id
_entity_poly.type
_entity_poly.pdbx_seq_one_letter_code
_entity_poly.pdbx_strand_id
1 'polypeptide(L)'
;MIDPKILTIDGPSGVGKGTLAKNLADELGWTVLDSGSLYRMVGYLSLKHNTKDFFKIRKKINLEGIYFKFNDQNSNISLFLEEEDLSNFIRNEEVAKLASEFAVLPEVRDYLFKIQRGFRHKGKGLIADGRDMGTVVFPEAKYKFFLTASSEERARRRENQLKESGLSVNMRNLQERIMERDNKDSSREISPLIPAEDAIVIDSSNLGIYELKDKVIEIIRS
;
A
#
# COMPACT_ATOMS: atom_id res chain seq x y z
N MET A 1 -17.96 -7.41 21.77
CA MET A 1 -17.02 -7.83 20.68
C MET A 1 -15.71 -7.13 20.95
N ILE A 2 -14.59 -7.85 21.00
CA ILE A 2 -13.27 -7.24 21.15
C ILE A 2 -13.02 -6.48 19.84
N ASP A 3 -12.75 -5.17 19.94
CA ASP A 3 -12.43 -4.34 18.77
C ASP A 3 -11.13 -4.88 18.13
N PRO A 4 -11.13 -5.26 16.85
CA PRO A 4 -9.95 -5.85 16.24
C PRO A 4 -8.78 -4.86 16.31
N LYS A 5 -7.63 -5.34 16.71
CA LYS A 5 -6.41 -4.52 16.76
C LYS A 5 -6.06 -4.07 15.35
N ILE A 6 -5.91 -2.76 15.14
CA ILE A 6 -5.53 -2.17 13.85
C ILE A 6 -4.19 -1.47 14.01
N LEU A 7 -3.29 -1.74 13.06
CA LEU A 7 -2.01 -1.07 12.89
C LEU A 7 -1.96 -0.47 11.49
N THR A 8 -1.65 0.80 11.37
CA THR A 8 -1.50 1.47 10.08
C THR A 8 -0.04 1.79 9.79
N ILE A 9 0.36 1.65 8.53
CA ILE A 9 1.69 1.99 8.02
C ILE A 9 1.49 2.90 6.82
N ASP A 10 1.68 4.20 7.01
CA ASP A 10 1.60 5.19 5.96
C ASP A 10 2.98 5.70 5.55
N GLY A 11 3.08 6.35 4.42
CA GLY A 11 4.32 6.93 3.93
C GLY A 11 4.47 6.86 2.41
N PRO A 12 5.46 7.54 1.82
CA PRO A 12 5.66 7.60 0.38
C PRO A 12 6.04 6.25 -0.24
N SER A 13 6.15 6.22 -1.56
CA SER A 13 6.54 4.98 -2.29
C SER A 13 8.01 4.63 -2.01
N GLY A 14 8.33 3.33 -1.86
CA GLY A 14 9.73 2.88 -1.73
C GLY A 14 10.32 2.94 -0.33
N VAL A 15 9.57 3.35 0.71
CA VAL A 15 10.07 3.41 2.11
C VAL A 15 10.07 2.06 2.84
N GLY A 16 9.61 0.97 2.21
CA GLY A 16 9.62 -0.37 2.80
C GLY A 16 8.33 -0.81 3.51
N LYS A 17 7.22 -0.07 3.36
CA LYS A 17 5.94 -0.38 4.02
C LYS A 17 5.44 -1.81 3.79
N GLY A 18 5.35 -2.25 2.52
CA GLY A 18 4.83 -3.58 2.20
C GLY A 18 5.69 -4.71 2.78
N THR A 19 7.01 -4.56 2.79
CA THR A 19 7.92 -5.53 3.41
C THR A 19 7.76 -5.55 4.93
N LEU A 20 7.63 -4.36 5.55
CA LEU A 20 7.35 -4.25 6.98
C LEU A 20 5.99 -4.88 7.32
N ALA A 21 4.94 -4.55 6.56
CA ALA A 21 3.60 -5.09 6.77
C ALA A 21 3.57 -6.61 6.73
N LYS A 22 4.27 -7.20 5.75
CA LYS A 22 4.43 -8.66 5.66
C LYS A 22 5.11 -9.24 6.89
N ASN A 23 6.28 -8.73 7.26
CA ASN A 23 7.05 -9.27 8.38
C ASN A 23 6.30 -9.15 9.71
N LEU A 24 5.55 -8.07 9.91
CA LEU A 24 4.68 -7.91 11.07
C LEU A 24 3.52 -8.90 11.05
N ALA A 25 2.93 -9.13 9.87
CA ALA A 25 1.82 -10.07 9.73
C ALA A 25 2.25 -11.51 10.01
N ASP A 26 3.43 -11.91 9.51
CA ASP A 26 4.01 -13.22 9.78
C ASP A 26 4.24 -13.41 11.31
N GLU A 27 4.75 -12.38 12.00
CA GLU A 27 5.04 -12.46 13.43
C GLU A 27 3.78 -12.39 14.32
N LEU A 28 2.82 -11.55 13.95
CA LEU A 28 1.62 -11.31 14.75
C LEU A 28 0.45 -12.24 14.40
N GLY A 29 0.51 -12.91 13.24
CA GLY A 29 -0.60 -13.70 12.69
C GLY A 29 -1.80 -12.83 12.31
N TRP A 30 -1.54 -11.59 11.84
CA TRP A 30 -2.57 -10.62 11.46
C TRP A 30 -2.78 -10.59 9.95
N THR A 31 -3.98 -10.14 9.54
CA THR A 31 -4.31 -9.93 8.13
C THR A 31 -3.63 -8.65 7.62
N VAL A 32 -3.30 -8.62 6.33
CA VAL A 32 -2.77 -7.42 5.67
C VAL A 32 -3.79 -6.84 4.70
N LEU A 33 -3.83 -5.52 4.65
CA LEU A 33 -4.47 -4.72 3.62
C LEU A 33 -3.39 -3.87 2.93
N ASP A 34 -3.07 -4.18 1.68
CA ASP A 34 -2.29 -3.30 0.79
C ASP A 34 -3.26 -2.41 0.00
N SER A 35 -3.49 -1.21 0.53
CA SER A 35 -4.37 -0.22 -0.10
C SER A 35 -3.90 0.18 -1.50
N GLY A 36 -2.59 0.28 -1.71
CA GLY A 36 -2.01 0.61 -3.01
C GLY A 36 -2.37 -0.40 -4.09
N SER A 37 -2.42 -1.68 -3.74
CA SER A 37 -2.82 -2.76 -4.66
C SER A 37 -4.29 -2.66 -5.05
N LEU A 38 -5.19 -2.18 -4.19
CA LEU A 38 -6.60 -1.95 -4.56
C LEU A 38 -6.74 -0.87 -5.64
N TYR A 39 -6.02 0.27 -5.53
CA TYR A 39 -6.00 1.28 -6.59
C TYR A 39 -5.39 0.76 -7.88
N ARG A 40 -4.36 -0.08 -7.78
CA ARG A 40 -3.75 -0.73 -8.94
C ARG A 40 -4.70 -1.73 -9.59
N MET A 41 -5.53 -2.44 -8.84
CA MET A 41 -6.59 -3.29 -9.39
C MET A 41 -7.54 -2.48 -10.26
N VAL A 42 -7.96 -1.29 -9.81
CA VAL A 42 -8.79 -0.39 -10.63
C VAL A 42 -8.07 0.02 -11.92
N GLY A 43 -6.77 0.38 -11.83
CA GLY A 43 -5.94 0.69 -13.00
C GLY A 43 -5.83 -0.48 -13.98
N TYR A 44 -5.59 -1.69 -13.48
CA TYR A 44 -5.54 -2.91 -14.29
C TYR A 44 -6.87 -3.20 -15.00
N LEU A 45 -7.99 -3.12 -14.28
CA LEU A 45 -9.31 -3.34 -14.87
C LEU A 45 -9.65 -2.26 -15.91
N SER A 46 -9.18 -1.03 -15.74
CA SER A 46 -9.26 0.03 -16.74
C SER A 46 -8.57 -0.36 -18.05
N LEU A 47 -7.35 -0.90 -17.98
CA LEU A 47 -6.61 -1.40 -19.14
C LEU A 47 -7.30 -2.63 -19.74
N LYS A 48 -7.59 -3.64 -18.92
CA LYS A 48 -8.20 -4.91 -19.35
C LYS A 48 -9.51 -4.71 -20.12
N HIS A 49 -10.29 -3.68 -19.74
CA HIS A 49 -11.59 -3.37 -20.35
C HIS A 49 -11.57 -2.13 -21.25
N ASN A 50 -10.40 -1.57 -21.51
CA ASN A 50 -10.19 -0.38 -22.35
C ASN A 50 -11.18 0.75 -22.02
N THR A 51 -11.30 1.11 -20.74
CA THR A 51 -12.22 2.15 -20.27
C THR A 51 -11.69 2.87 -19.05
N LYS A 52 -11.85 4.21 -19.03
CA LYS A 52 -11.61 5.04 -17.83
C LYS A 52 -12.90 5.37 -17.05
N ASP A 53 -14.04 4.90 -17.52
CA ASP A 53 -15.33 5.06 -16.83
C ASP A 53 -15.38 4.15 -15.59
N PHE A 54 -15.21 4.74 -14.41
CA PHE A 54 -15.21 3.99 -13.17
C PHE A 54 -16.52 3.26 -12.89
N PHE A 55 -17.67 3.77 -13.34
CA PHE A 55 -18.95 3.09 -13.17
C PHE A 55 -19.03 1.76 -13.94
N LYS A 56 -18.31 1.65 -15.06
CA LYS A 56 -18.16 0.39 -15.80
C LYS A 56 -17.17 -0.54 -15.09
N ILE A 57 -16.04 0.01 -14.60
CA ILE A 57 -14.98 -0.75 -13.92
C ILE A 57 -15.51 -1.39 -12.64
N ARG A 58 -16.21 -0.62 -11.78
CA ARG A 58 -16.71 -1.12 -10.49
C ARG A 58 -17.66 -2.31 -10.61
N LYS A 59 -18.38 -2.44 -11.74
CA LYS A 59 -19.25 -3.59 -12.01
C LYS A 59 -18.48 -4.90 -12.23
N LYS A 60 -17.17 -4.83 -12.45
CA LYS A 60 -16.28 -5.97 -12.62
C LYS A 60 -15.59 -6.38 -11.31
N ILE A 61 -15.86 -5.67 -10.23
CA ILE A 61 -15.26 -5.91 -8.92
C ILE A 61 -16.29 -6.60 -8.03
N ASN A 62 -16.07 -7.89 -7.77
CA ASN A 62 -16.81 -8.60 -6.74
C ASN A 62 -16.16 -8.32 -5.38
N LEU A 63 -16.86 -7.60 -4.51
CA LEU A 63 -16.35 -7.16 -3.21
C LEU A 63 -15.98 -8.33 -2.29
N GLU A 64 -16.74 -9.41 -2.33
CA GLU A 64 -16.50 -10.61 -1.51
C GLU A 64 -15.32 -11.43 -2.02
N GLY A 65 -15.01 -11.29 -3.31
CA GLY A 65 -13.90 -11.98 -3.97
C GLY A 65 -12.54 -11.31 -3.78
N ILE A 66 -12.46 -10.17 -3.06
CA ILE A 66 -11.19 -9.48 -2.83
C ILE A 66 -10.53 -10.00 -1.56
N TYR A 67 -9.31 -10.51 -1.70
CA TYR A 67 -8.48 -10.90 -0.56
C TYR A 67 -6.99 -10.82 -0.87
N PHE A 68 -6.18 -10.79 0.19
CA PHE A 68 -4.73 -10.82 0.11
C PHE A 68 -4.20 -12.15 0.62
N LYS A 69 -3.18 -12.69 -0.06
CA LYS A 69 -2.41 -13.86 0.40
C LYS A 69 -0.94 -13.52 0.44
N PHE A 70 -0.23 -14.13 1.38
CA PHE A 70 1.23 -14.15 1.34
C PHE A 70 1.69 -15.16 0.28
N ASN A 71 2.66 -14.73 -0.52
CA ASN A 71 3.33 -15.61 -1.45
C ASN A 71 4.66 -16.04 -0.83
N ASP A 72 4.75 -17.31 -0.45
CA ASP A 72 5.91 -17.88 0.24
C ASP A 72 7.18 -17.87 -0.61
N GLN A 73 7.03 -17.91 -1.95
CA GLN A 73 8.16 -18.01 -2.87
C GLN A 73 8.91 -16.69 -3.07
N ASN A 74 8.21 -15.56 -3.05
CA ASN A 74 8.81 -14.24 -3.35
C ASN A 74 8.62 -13.19 -2.26
N SER A 75 8.18 -13.60 -1.07
CA SER A 75 8.00 -12.73 0.09
C SER A 75 7.09 -11.51 -0.15
N ASN A 76 6.18 -11.59 -1.12
CA ASN A 76 5.27 -10.52 -1.48
C ASN A 76 3.83 -10.81 -1.02
N ILE A 77 3.06 -9.74 -0.90
CA ILE A 77 1.61 -9.83 -0.71
C ILE A 77 0.98 -9.85 -2.09
N SER A 78 0.17 -10.88 -2.36
CA SER A 78 -0.60 -11.05 -3.58
C SER A 78 -2.03 -10.59 -3.38
N LEU A 79 -2.56 -9.81 -4.33
CA LEU A 79 -3.98 -9.44 -4.37
C LEU A 79 -4.72 -10.38 -5.31
N PHE A 80 -5.78 -10.96 -4.79
CA PHE A 80 -6.71 -11.79 -5.56
C PHE A 80 -8.03 -11.05 -5.78
N LEU A 81 -8.57 -11.18 -6.98
CA LEU A 81 -9.95 -10.87 -7.30
C LEU A 81 -10.63 -12.16 -7.74
N GLU A 82 -11.53 -12.68 -6.89
CA GLU A 82 -12.07 -14.03 -7.00
C GLU A 82 -10.93 -15.07 -6.94
N GLU A 83 -10.70 -15.84 -7.99
CA GLU A 83 -9.61 -16.82 -8.05
C GLU A 83 -8.39 -16.31 -8.84
N GLU A 84 -8.48 -15.12 -9.47
CA GLU A 84 -7.40 -14.53 -10.29
C GLU A 84 -6.36 -13.84 -9.40
N ASP A 85 -5.10 -14.31 -9.41
CA ASP A 85 -3.96 -13.59 -8.82
C ASP A 85 -3.57 -12.41 -9.71
N LEU A 86 -3.78 -11.20 -9.22
CA LEU A 86 -3.49 -9.98 -9.96
C LEU A 86 -2.06 -9.49 -9.82
N SER A 87 -1.20 -10.14 -9.03
CA SER A 87 0.12 -9.64 -8.63
C SER A 87 1.03 -9.28 -9.80
N ASN A 88 1.04 -10.10 -10.84
CA ASN A 88 1.87 -9.88 -12.02
C ASN A 88 1.32 -8.74 -12.91
N PHE A 89 0.01 -8.54 -12.91
CA PHE A 89 -0.65 -7.54 -13.74
C PHE A 89 -0.59 -6.15 -13.13
N ILE A 90 -0.71 -6.03 -11.80
CA ILE A 90 -0.80 -4.74 -11.11
C ILE A 90 0.55 -4.08 -10.83
N ARG A 91 1.69 -4.75 -11.08
CA ARG A 91 3.03 -4.24 -10.72
C ARG A 91 3.73 -3.47 -11.83
N ASN A 92 3.14 -3.35 -13.03
CA ASN A 92 3.74 -2.57 -14.12
C ASN A 92 3.52 -1.06 -13.95
N GLU A 93 4.32 -0.26 -14.67
CA GLU A 93 4.34 1.20 -14.56
C GLU A 93 3.06 1.85 -15.14
N GLU A 94 2.46 1.26 -16.18
CA GLU A 94 1.24 1.79 -16.79
C GLU A 94 0.05 1.68 -15.81
N VAL A 95 -0.09 0.52 -15.17
CA VAL A 95 -1.08 0.32 -14.10
C VAL A 95 -0.82 1.26 -12.93
N ALA A 96 0.46 1.48 -12.55
CA ALA A 96 0.80 2.40 -11.47
C ALA A 96 0.41 3.85 -11.78
N LYS A 97 0.57 4.27 -13.04
CA LYS A 97 0.14 5.59 -13.52
C LYS A 97 -1.38 5.73 -13.45
N LEU A 98 -2.13 4.76 -13.98
CA LEU A 98 -3.58 4.76 -13.93
C LEU A 98 -4.12 4.72 -12.50
N ALA A 99 -3.52 3.91 -11.62
CA ALA A 99 -3.86 3.89 -10.21
C ALA A 99 -3.74 5.29 -9.58
N SER A 100 -2.71 6.05 -9.93
CA SER A 100 -2.53 7.43 -9.45
C SER A 100 -3.55 8.41 -10.06
N GLU A 101 -3.96 8.19 -11.31
CA GLU A 101 -5.03 8.98 -11.95
C GLU A 101 -6.39 8.70 -11.28
N PHE A 102 -6.70 7.44 -10.97
CA PHE A 102 -7.94 7.08 -10.28
C PHE A 102 -7.94 7.49 -8.80
N ALA A 103 -6.79 7.55 -8.15
CA ALA A 103 -6.69 7.87 -6.72
C ALA A 103 -7.08 9.31 -6.35
N VAL A 104 -7.22 10.22 -7.31
CA VAL A 104 -7.70 11.58 -7.08
C VAL A 104 -9.21 11.72 -7.25
N LEU A 105 -9.90 10.69 -7.78
CA LEU A 105 -11.34 10.72 -8.04
C LEU A 105 -12.13 10.37 -6.77
N PRO A 106 -13.03 11.26 -6.29
CA PRO A 106 -13.81 11.03 -5.07
C PRO A 106 -14.60 9.72 -5.11
N GLU A 107 -15.27 9.42 -6.23
CA GLU A 107 -16.09 8.22 -6.40
C GLU A 107 -15.28 6.91 -6.31
N VAL A 108 -14.00 6.93 -6.75
CA VAL A 108 -13.09 5.78 -6.60
C VAL A 108 -12.68 5.62 -5.16
N ARG A 109 -12.36 6.72 -4.48
CA ARG A 109 -11.98 6.72 -3.08
C ARG A 109 -13.10 6.23 -2.19
N ASP A 110 -14.31 6.73 -2.37
CA ASP A 110 -15.50 6.32 -1.60
C ASP A 110 -15.82 4.83 -1.79
N TYR A 111 -15.64 4.34 -3.01
CA TYR A 111 -15.85 2.93 -3.28
C TYR A 111 -14.78 2.05 -2.62
N LEU A 112 -13.50 2.39 -2.79
CA LEU A 112 -12.40 1.65 -2.21
C LEU A 112 -12.35 1.78 -0.68
N PHE A 113 -12.77 2.92 -0.11
CA PHE A 113 -12.89 3.10 1.33
C PHE A 113 -13.78 2.02 1.97
N LYS A 114 -14.92 1.70 1.35
CA LYS A 114 -15.82 0.64 1.84
C LYS A 114 -15.14 -0.73 1.84
N ILE A 115 -14.36 -1.01 0.79
CA ILE A 115 -13.59 -2.25 0.68
C ILE A 115 -12.52 -2.30 1.78
N GLN A 116 -11.72 -1.24 1.92
CA GLN A 116 -10.67 -1.12 2.92
C GLN A 116 -11.22 -1.32 4.33
N ARG A 117 -12.32 -0.64 4.68
CA ARG A 117 -12.99 -0.79 5.98
C ARG A 117 -13.50 -2.21 6.24
N GLY A 118 -13.90 -2.92 5.20
CA GLY A 118 -14.35 -4.32 5.30
C GLY A 118 -13.25 -5.29 5.78
N PHE A 119 -11.97 -4.94 5.59
CA PHE A 119 -10.84 -5.75 6.09
C PHE A 119 -10.72 -5.73 7.62
N ARG A 120 -11.29 -4.74 8.33
CA ARG A 120 -11.28 -4.65 9.79
C ARG A 120 -11.74 -5.95 10.47
N HIS A 121 -12.67 -6.67 9.88
CA HIS A 121 -13.29 -7.87 10.47
C HIS A 121 -12.67 -9.18 9.99
N LYS A 122 -11.59 -9.11 9.21
CA LYS A 122 -10.90 -10.28 8.68
C LYS A 122 -9.69 -10.64 9.55
N GLY A 123 -9.86 -11.56 10.53
CA GLY A 123 -8.76 -12.12 11.31
C GLY A 123 -8.61 -11.55 12.73
N LYS A 124 -7.47 -11.86 13.38
CA LYS A 124 -7.16 -11.50 14.78
C LYS A 124 -6.72 -10.04 14.94
N GLY A 125 -6.30 -9.40 13.86
CA GLY A 125 -5.86 -8.02 13.76
C GLY A 125 -5.59 -7.66 12.30
N LEU A 126 -5.43 -6.37 12.03
CA LEU A 126 -5.22 -5.84 10.69
C LEU A 126 -3.96 -4.96 10.64
N ILE A 127 -3.13 -5.18 9.65
CA ILE A 127 -2.05 -4.27 9.25
C ILE A 127 -2.47 -3.61 7.94
N ALA A 128 -2.66 -2.31 7.94
CA ALA A 128 -3.09 -1.54 6.79
C ALA A 128 -1.93 -0.70 6.25
N ASP A 129 -1.43 -1.05 5.06
CA ASP A 129 -0.39 -0.32 4.32
C ASP A 129 -1.05 0.64 3.31
N GLY A 130 -0.68 1.92 3.37
CA GLY A 130 -1.23 2.91 2.45
C GLY A 130 -0.55 4.27 2.45
N ARG A 131 -1.41 5.32 2.37
CA ARG A 131 -1.03 6.73 2.36
C ARG A 131 -1.81 7.55 3.38
N ASP A 132 -3.00 7.08 3.71
CA ASP A 132 -4.03 7.75 4.49
C ASP A 132 -4.75 6.77 5.42
N MET A 133 -4.10 5.65 5.73
CA MET A 133 -4.68 4.61 6.58
C MET A 133 -4.93 5.13 7.99
N GLY A 134 -3.96 5.82 8.58
CA GLY A 134 -4.06 6.36 9.94
C GLY A 134 -4.82 7.68 10.04
N THR A 135 -4.94 8.45 8.94
CA THR A 135 -5.65 9.74 8.92
C THR A 135 -7.11 9.61 8.53
N VAL A 136 -7.44 8.74 7.56
CA VAL A 136 -8.76 8.68 6.93
C VAL A 136 -9.42 7.31 7.07
N VAL A 137 -8.72 6.23 6.71
CA VAL A 137 -9.37 4.91 6.61
C VAL A 137 -9.58 4.28 7.98
N PHE A 138 -8.60 4.35 8.87
CA PHE A 138 -8.62 3.81 10.23
C PHE A 138 -8.10 4.84 11.25
N PRO A 139 -8.78 6.00 11.39
CA PRO A 139 -8.36 7.02 12.35
C PRO A 139 -8.42 6.53 13.80
N GLU A 140 -9.17 5.47 14.06
CA GLU A 140 -9.26 4.78 15.35
C GLU A 140 -8.13 3.76 15.59
N ALA A 141 -7.21 3.55 14.64
CA ALA A 141 -6.14 2.58 14.80
C ALA A 141 -5.29 2.88 16.04
N LYS A 142 -5.04 1.86 16.87
CA LYS A 142 -4.24 1.99 18.10
C LYS A 142 -2.77 2.30 17.81
N TYR A 143 -2.23 1.73 16.73
CA TYR A 143 -0.84 1.90 16.35
C TYR A 143 -0.77 2.51 14.95
N LYS A 144 -0.19 3.70 14.84
CA LYS A 144 -0.04 4.42 13.57
C LYS A 144 1.44 4.72 13.35
N PHE A 145 1.97 4.19 12.27
CA PHE A 145 3.35 4.43 11.85
C PHE A 145 3.37 5.20 10.54
N PHE A 146 4.23 6.20 10.47
CA PHE A 146 4.48 6.93 9.25
C PHE A 146 5.95 6.77 8.88
N LEU A 147 6.22 6.04 7.80
CA LEU A 147 7.58 5.80 7.34
C LEU A 147 8.04 6.90 6.39
N THR A 148 9.26 7.36 6.60
CA THR A 148 9.98 8.25 5.68
C THR A 148 11.27 7.60 5.20
N ALA A 149 11.82 8.07 4.10
CA ALA A 149 13.19 7.80 3.65
C ALA A 149 13.59 8.82 2.60
N SER A 150 14.89 9.07 2.42
CA SER A 150 15.39 9.96 1.39
C SER A 150 14.97 9.51 -0.02
N SER A 151 14.84 10.45 -0.97
CA SER A 151 14.49 10.13 -2.35
C SER A 151 15.53 9.24 -3.03
N GLU A 152 16.80 9.43 -2.67
CA GLU A 152 17.93 8.63 -3.16
C GLU A 152 17.81 7.18 -2.72
N GLU A 153 17.57 6.96 -1.41
CA GLU A 153 17.45 5.61 -0.87
C GLU A 153 16.24 4.88 -1.45
N ARG A 154 15.12 5.57 -1.62
CA ARG A 154 13.91 5.01 -2.24
C ARG A 154 14.12 4.66 -3.70
N ALA A 155 14.86 5.50 -4.45
CA ALA A 155 15.23 5.23 -5.83
C ALA A 155 16.18 4.02 -5.91
N ARG A 156 17.17 3.92 -5.00
CA ARG A 156 18.07 2.76 -4.92
C ARG A 156 17.31 1.45 -4.62
N ARG A 157 16.39 1.47 -3.66
CA ARG A 157 15.55 0.29 -3.36
C ARG A 157 14.71 -0.12 -4.56
N ARG A 158 14.15 0.84 -5.27
CA ARG A 158 13.33 0.57 -6.46
C ARG A 158 14.17 0.06 -7.64
N GLU A 159 15.37 0.59 -7.84
CA GLU A 159 16.30 0.10 -8.83
C GLU A 159 16.66 -1.37 -8.60
N ASN A 160 16.97 -1.74 -7.36
CA ASN A 160 17.27 -3.13 -6.99
C ASN A 160 16.10 -4.07 -7.33
N GLN A 161 14.86 -3.68 -6.96
CA GLN A 161 13.65 -4.45 -7.30
C GLN A 161 13.47 -4.65 -8.81
N LEU A 162 13.77 -3.62 -9.61
CA LEU A 162 13.65 -3.70 -11.07
C LEU A 162 14.75 -4.55 -11.67
N LYS A 163 15.98 -4.47 -11.16
CA LYS A 163 17.09 -5.33 -11.57
C LYS A 163 16.81 -6.81 -11.28
N GLU A 164 16.26 -7.13 -10.13
CA GLU A 164 15.82 -8.50 -9.78
C GLU A 164 14.74 -9.03 -10.74
N SER A 165 13.95 -8.13 -11.32
CA SER A 165 12.96 -8.44 -12.36
C SER A 165 13.53 -8.43 -13.79
N GLY A 166 14.86 -8.30 -13.94
CA GLY A 166 15.54 -8.27 -15.26
C GLY A 166 15.42 -6.93 -16.01
N LEU A 167 14.95 -5.87 -15.36
CA LEU A 167 14.76 -4.57 -15.96
C LEU A 167 15.91 -3.61 -15.61
N SER A 168 16.46 -2.93 -16.61
CA SER A 168 17.43 -1.84 -16.42
C SER A 168 16.72 -0.50 -16.46
N VAL A 169 17.06 0.39 -15.53
CA VAL A 169 16.47 1.73 -15.42
C VAL A 169 17.51 2.79 -15.20
N ASN A 170 17.20 4.02 -15.63
CA ASN A 170 18.01 5.18 -15.33
C ASN A 170 17.64 5.72 -13.94
N MET A 171 18.60 5.76 -13.02
CA MET A 171 18.41 6.21 -11.64
C MET A 171 17.83 7.61 -11.53
N ARG A 172 18.32 8.56 -12.35
CA ARG A 172 17.82 9.94 -12.33
C ARG A 172 16.34 10.02 -12.70
N ASN A 173 15.94 9.35 -13.78
CA ASN A 173 14.55 9.27 -14.20
C ASN A 173 13.67 8.60 -13.14
N LEU A 174 14.21 7.59 -12.45
CA LEU A 174 13.49 6.89 -11.38
C LEU A 174 13.27 7.79 -10.17
N GLN A 175 14.28 8.55 -9.77
CA GLN A 175 14.19 9.50 -8.67
C GLN A 175 13.19 10.63 -8.99
N GLU A 176 13.26 11.21 -10.18
CA GLU A 176 12.31 12.25 -10.65
C GLU A 176 10.85 11.74 -10.58
N ARG A 177 10.58 10.52 -11.07
CA ARG A 177 9.23 9.90 -10.99
C ARG A 177 8.76 9.66 -9.56
N ILE A 178 9.66 9.27 -8.66
CA ILE A 178 9.36 9.10 -7.24
C ILE A 178 8.96 10.44 -6.63
N MET A 179 9.73 11.51 -6.89
CA MET A 179 9.43 12.85 -6.39
C MET A 179 8.12 13.42 -6.95
N GLU A 180 7.87 13.25 -8.25
CA GLU A 180 6.59 13.65 -8.86
C GLU A 180 5.40 12.96 -8.21
N ARG A 181 5.52 11.67 -7.94
CA ARG A 181 4.46 10.90 -7.27
C ARG A 181 4.23 11.37 -5.85
N ASP A 182 5.30 11.60 -5.10
CA ASP A 182 5.20 12.07 -3.71
C ASP A 182 4.54 13.46 -3.65
N ASN A 183 4.91 14.36 -4.57
CA ASN A 183 4.28 15.67 -4.68
C ASN A 183 2.78 15.53 -4.97
N LYS A 184 2.39 14.65 -5.90
CA LYS A 184 0.98 14.37 -6.18
C LYS A 184 0.26 13.78 -4.97
N ASP A 185 0.90 12.83 -4.25
CA ASP A 185 0.31 12.20 -3.07
C ASP A 185 0.13 13.21 -1.92
N SER A 186 1.09 14.14 -1.72
CA SER A 186 1.06 15.13 -0.63
C SER A 186 0.19 16.35 -0.93
N SER A 187 0.05 16.75 -2.21
CA SER A 187 -0.75 17.92 -2.63
C SER A 187 -2.22 17.63 -2.92
N ARG A 188 -2.70 16.41 -2.66
CA ARG A 188 -4.13 16.07 -2.85
C ARG A 188 -5.00 16.90 -1.92
N GLU A 189 -6.11 17.41 -2.45
CA GLU A 189 -7.15 18.04 -1.63
C GLU A 189 -7.85 17.02 -0.73
N ILE A 190 -8.03 15.77 -1.23
CA ILE A 190 -8.67 14.68 -0.50
C ILE A 190 -7.60 13.66 -0.10
N SER A 191 -7.49 13.38 1.21
CA SER A 191 -6.58 12.41 1.80
C SER A 191 -5.12 12.64 1.38
N PRO A 192 -4.52 13.80 1.68
CA PRO A 192 -3.11 14.05 1.42
C PRO A 192 -2.23 13.05 2.17
N LEU A 193 -1.03 12.81 1.62
CA LEU A 193 -0.03 12.00 2.30
C LEU A 193 0.63 12.83 3.42
N ILE A 194 0.08 12.75 4.60
CA ILE A 194 0.59 13.38 5.82
C ILE A 194 0.51 12.38 6.99
N PRO A 195 1.40 12.47 7.98
CA PRO A 195 1.27 11.67 9.19
C PRO A 195 -0.01 12.05 9.97
N ALA A 196 -0.66 11.07 10.59
CA ALA A 196 -1.68 11.36 11.60
C ALA A 196 -1.03 12.04 12.82
N GLU A 197 -1.79 12.85 13.56
CA GLU A 197 -1.27 13.61 14.71
C GLU A 197 -0.64 12.69 15.78
N ASP A 198 -1.20 11.51 15.95
CA ASP A 198 -0.75 10.47 16.87
C ASP A 198 0.16 9.41 16.21
N ALA A 199 0.63 9.65 14.98
CA ALA A 199 1.50 8.71 14.31
C ALA A 199 2.96 8.81 14.77
N ILE A 200 3.58 7.65 14.95
CA ILE A 200 5.01 7.55 15.20
C ILE A 200 5.74 7.63 13.85
N VAL A 201 6.49 8.68 13.64
CA VAL A 201 7.29 8.89 12.43
C VAL A 201 8.62 8.15 12.55
N ILE A 202 8.93 7.30 11.58
CA ILE A 202 10.18 6.54 11.53
C ILE A 202 10.90 6.81 10.21
N ASP A 203 12.12 7.35 10.29
CA ASP A 203 13.02 7.41 9.14
C ASP A 203 13.64 6.02 8.92
N SER A 204 13.34 5.41 7.78
CA SER A 204 13.82 4.09 7.39
C SER A 204 15.05 4.14 6.47
N SER A 205 15.64 5.32 6.23
CA SER A 205 16.75 5.49 5.28
C SER A 205 17.93 4.57 5.58
N ASN A 206 18.29 4.48 6.87
CA ASN A 206 19.45 3.73 7.34
C ASN A 206 19.09 2.46 8.13
N LEU A 207 17.82 2.05 8.11
CA LEU A 207 17.37 0.87 8.83
C LEU A 207 17.28 -0.35 7.90
N GLY A 208 17.84 -1.45 8.35
CA GLY A 208 17.56 -2.76 7.77
C GLY A 208 16.10 -3.18 8.02
N ILE A 209 15.58 -4.07 7.19
CA ILE A 209 14.16 -4.46 7.29
C ILE A 209 13.83 -5.16 8.63
N TYR A 210 14.74 -5.92 9.19
CA TYR A 210 14.57 -6.58 10.49
C TYR A 210 14.66 -5.57 11.63
N GLU A 211 15.59 -4.61 11.58
CA GLU A 211 15.71 -3.54 12.56
C GLU A 211 14.44 -2.68 12.62
N LEU A 212 13.89 -2.34 11.45
CA LEU A 212 12.63 -1.60 11.35
C LEU A 212 11.48 -2.40 11.96
N LYS A 213 11.40 -3.71 11.65
CA LYS A 213 10.38 -4.60 12.21
C LYS A 213 10.50 -4.68 13.74
N ASP A 214 11.71 -4.94 14.25
CA ASP A 214 11.93 -5.12 15.68
C ASP A 214 11.60 -3.86 16.47
N LYS A 215 11.96 -2.68 15.95
CA LYS A 215 11.58 -1.38 16.50
C LYS A 215 10.05 -1.20 16.59
N VAL A 216 9.32 -1.59 15.56
CA VAL A 216 7.85 -1.52 15.56
C VAL A 216 7.25 -2.51 16.55
N ILE A 217 7.78 -3.75 16.62
CA ILE A 217 7.33 -4.76 17.58
C ILE A 217 7.55 -4.32 19.02
N GLU A 218 8.69 -3.72 19.34
CA GLU A 218 8.97 -3.18 20.67
C GLU A 218 7.91 -2.16 21.09
N ILE A 219 7.55 -1.22 20.18
CA ILE A 219 6.50 -0.21 20.44
C ILE A 219 5.12 -0.87 20.64
N ILE A 220 4.79 -1.91 19.90
CA ILE A 220 3.49 -2.59 20.02
C ILE A 220 3.38 -3.36 21.36
N ARG A 221 4.51 -3.86 21.89
CA ARG A 221 4.57 -4.64 23.12
C ARG A 221 4.71 -3.80 24.40
N SER A 222 5.14 -2.53 24.26
CA SER A 222 5.17 -1.53 25.35
C SER A 222 3.77 -1.05 25.71
#